data_8926e9339655bb5266501a112e0dda17
#
_entry.id   8926e9339655bb5266501a112e0dda17
#
_cell.length_a   1.000
_cell.length_b   1.000
_cell.length_c   1.000
_cell.angle_alpha   90.00
_cell.angle_beta   90.00
_cell.angle_gamma   90.00
#
_symmetry.space_group_name_H-M   'P 1'
#
loop_
_entity.id
_entity.type
_entity.pdbx_description
1 polymer ?
#
loop_
_entity_poly.entity_id
_entity_poly.type
_entity_poly.pdbx_seq_one_letter_code
_entity_poly.pdbx_strand_id
1 'polypeptide(L)'
;MLNSKVTEEMKGHPDYWCDHIGKALNICQTIGSERMKILFDLYHVQIMDGDLIRHYQQCREFVGHIHTAGNPGRAELDDQQEINYPPIMRAIAESGYTGFVGHEFIPRAADKVATLADAVRLCDV
;
A
#
# COMPACT_ATOMS: atom_id res chain seq x y z
N MET A 1 -4.74 6.69 -2.97
CA MET A 1 -5.17 7.19 -1.65
C MET A 1 -3.93 7.46 -0.82
N LEU A 2 -3.87 8.52 -0.05
CA LEU A 2 -2.72 8.94 0.74
C LEU A 2 -3.16 9.21 2.19
N ASN A 3 -2.26 9.05 3.15
CA ASN A 3 -2.58 9.42 4.53
C ASN A 3 -2.51 10.95 4.71
N SER A 4 -3.46 11.50 5.46
CA SER A 4 -3.51 12.93 5.79
C SER A 4 -2.72 13.29 7.06
N LYS A 5 -2.27 12.29 7.82
CA LYS A 5 -1.46 12.48 9.03
C LYS A 5 -0.03 12.90 8.69
N VAL A 6 0.43 14.00 9.25
CA VAL A 6 1.71 14.63 8.91
C VAL A 6 2.63 14.68 10.13
N THR A 7 3.37 13.61 10.33
CA THR A 7 4.50 13.57 11.27
C THR A 7 5.74 13.11 10.53
N GLU A 8 6.91 13.29 11.11
CA GLU A 8 8.16 12.75 10.55
C GLU A 8 8.09 11.23 10.35
N GLU A 9 7.35 10.53 11.22
CA GLU A 9 7.15 9.09 11.17
C GLU A 9 6.08 8.68 10.15
N MET A 10 5.05 9.49 9.95
CA MET A 10 3.91 9.13 9.11
C MET A 10 4.04 9.59 7.66
N LYS A 11 5.00 10.47 7.35
CA LYS A 11 5.27 10.94 5.97
C LYS A 11 4.01 11.18 5.13
N GLY A 12 3.04 11.90 5.73
CA GLY A 12 1.73 12.09 5.13
C GLY A 12 1.59 13.36 4.31
N HIS A 13 0.37 13.59 3.85
CA HIS A 13 -0.01 14.74 3.00
C HIS A 13 -1.12 15.52 3.71
N PRO A 14 -0.84 16.73 4.25
CA PRO A 14 -1.84 17.52 5.00
C PRO A 14 -3.04 17.83 4.11
N ASP A 15 -4.21 17.80 4.73
CA ASP A 15 -5.49 18.18 4.09
C ASP A 15 -5.87 17.35 2.84
N TYR A 16 -5.24 16.18 2.65
CA TYR A 16 -5.59 15.32 1.53
C TYR A 16 -6.94 14.63 1.78
N TRP A 17 -7.93 14.98 0.95
CA TRP A 17 -9.31 14.55 1.15
C TRP A 17 -9.52 13.02 0.99
N CYS A 18 -8.86 12.39 0.02
CA CYS A 18 -9.01 10.95 -0.26
C CYS A 18 -8.03 10.13 0.60
N ASP A 19 -8.17 10.21 1.91
CA ASP A 19 -7.27 9.64 2.90
C ASP A 19 -7.73 8.30 3.49
N HIS A 20 -8.97 7.88 3.24
CA HIS A 20 -9.53 6.59 3.64
C HIS A 20 -9.89 5.74 2.43
N ILE A 21 -9.68 4.41 2.53
CA ILE A 21 -9.95 3.50 1.41
C ILE A 21 -11.43 3.49 1.00
N GLY A 22 -12.34 3.66 1.96
CA GLY A 22 -13.77 3.76 1.68
C GLY A 22 -14.14 4.96 0.81
N LYS A 23 -13.44 6.09 0.93
CA LYS A 23 -13.63 7.25 0.04
C LYS A 23 -13.21 6.93 -1.39
N ALA A 24 -12.03 6.30 -1.57
CA ALA A 24 -11.53 5.90 -2.87
C ALA A 24 -12.48 4.90 -3.55
N LEU A 25 -12.95 3.91 -2.81
CA LEU A 25 -13.92 2.92 -3.30
C LEU A 25 -15.21 3.58 -3.76
N ASN A 26 -15.77 4.49 -2.96
CA ASN A 26 -16.99 5.22 -3.31
C ASN A 26 -16.85 6.05 -4.60
N ILE A 27 -15.68 6.68 -4.80
CA ILE A 27 -15.38 7.42 -6.04
C ILE A 27 -15.46 6.47 -7.24
N CYS A 28 -14.75 5.32 -7.17
CA CYS A 28 -14.72 4.36 -8.27
C CYS A 28 -16.12 3.81 -8.60
N GLN A 29 -16.90 3.48 -7.57
CA GLN A 29 -18.26 3.00 -7.71
C GLN A 29 -19.20 4.05 -8.31
N THR A 30 -19.06 5.31 -7.86
CA THR A 30 -19.90 6.43 -8.36
C THR A 30 -19.60 6.75 -9.82
N ILE A 31 -18.31 6.75 -10.21
CA ILE A 31 -17.89 7.02 -11.60
C ILE A 31 -18.26 5.84 -12.51
N GLY A 32 -18.20 4.62 -12.03
CA GLY A 32 -18.56 3.41 -12.76
C GLY A 32 -17.71 3.14 -14.02
N SER A 33 -16.51 3.72 -14.12
CA SER A 33 -15.63 3.54 -15.26
C SER A 33 -14.56 2.48 -14.98
N GLU A 34 -14.38 1.55 -15.90
CA GLU A 34 -13.31 0.55 -15.83
C GLU A 34 -11.90 1.16 -15.84
N ARG A 35 -11.77 2.41 -16.30
CA ARG A 35 -10.50 3.15 -16.32
C ARG A 35 -10.19 3.83 -15.00
N MET A 36 -11.18 4.02 -14.12
CA MET A 36 -10.97 4.59 -12.80
C MET A 36 -10.61 3.49 -11.83
N LYS A 37 -9.37 3.49 -11.38
CA LYS A 37 -8.83 2.48 -10.49
C LYS A 37 -8.21 3.11 -9.24
N ILE A 38 -8.09 2.29 -8.20
CA ILE A 38 -7.44 2.63 -6.94
C ILE A 38 -5.96 2.25 -7.05
N LEU A 39 -5.08 3.15 -6.69
CA LEU A 39 -3.75 2.79 -6.22
C LEU A 39 -3.89 2.40 -4.74
N PHE A 40 -3.79 1.11 -4.44
CA PHE A 40 -3.88 0.57 -3.08
C PHE A 40 -2.50 0.60 -2.45
N ASP A 41 -2.22 1.65 -1.70
CA ASP A 41 -0.95 1.83 -1.02
C ASP A 41 -1.05 1.26 0.39
N LEU A 42 -0.35 0.14 0.62
CA LEU A 42 -0.39 -0.58 1.90
C LEU A 42 0.10 0.27 3.07
N TYR A 43 1.09 1.14 2.83
CA TYR A 43 1.60 2.04 3.85
C TYR A 43 0.55 3.07 4.29
N HIS A 44 -0.08 3.74 3.33
CA HIS A 44 -1.08 4.77 3.63
C HIS A 44 -2.36 4.15 4.21
N VAL A 45 -2.80 3.00 3.70
CA VAL A 45 -3.96 2.29 4.25
C VAL A 45 -3.70 1.83 5.68
N GLN A 46 -2.49 1.33 5.99
CA GLN A 46 -2.14 0.93 7.35
C GLN A 46 -2.31 2.09 8.35
N ILE A 47 -1.85 3.28 8.00
CA ILE A 47 -1.92 4.45 8.89
C ILE A 47 -3.35 4.92 9.12
N MET A 48 -4.18 4.91 8.09
CA MET A 48 -5.52 5.50 8.13
C MET A 48 -6.61 4.52 8.56
N ASP A 49 -6.57 3.29 8.06
CA ASP A 49 -7.64 2.33 8.19
C ASP A 49 -7.20 1.02 8.87
N GLY A 50 -5.93 0.60 8.68
CA GLY A 50 -5.48 -0.72 9.12
C GLY A 50 -6.17 -1.86 8.37
N ASP A 51 -6.21 -3.06 8.96
CA ASP A 51 -6.97 -4.23 8.47
C ASP A 51 -6.81 -4.48 6.95
N LEU A 52 -5.56 -4.50 6.51
CA LEU A 52 -5.16 -4.40 5.10
C LEU A 52 -5.77 -5.47 4.20
N ILE A 53 -5.80 -6.73 4.65
CA ILE A 53 -6.32 -7.85 3.83
C ILE A 53 -7.81 -7.67 3.58
N ARG A 54 -8.59 -7.34 4.61
CA ARG A 54 -10.04 -7.16 4.46
C ARG A 54 -10.36 -5.95 3.57
N HIS A 55 -9.67 -4.84 3.76
CA HIS A 55 -9.85 -3.66 2.92
C HIS A 55 -9.46 -3.92 1.47
N TYR A 56 -8.37 -4.64 1.23
CA TYR A 56 -8.02 -5.08 -0.12
C TYR A 56 -9.13 -5.93 -0.75
N GLN A 57 -9.63 -6.94 -0.04
CA GLN A 57 -10.70 -7.82 -0.54
C GLN A 57 -11.98 -7.05 -0.89
N GLN A 58 -12.33 -6.02 -0.12
CA GLN A 58 -13.51 -5.18 -0.38
C GLN A 58 -13.40 -4.35 -1.66
N CYS A 59 -12.20 -3.90 -2.02
CA CYS A 59 -11.98 -3.02 -3.17
C CYS A 59 -11.22 -3.66 -4.35
N ARG A 60 -10.86 -4.96 -4.28
CA ARG A 60 -9.97 -5.65 -5.23
C ARG A 60 -10.30 -5.44 -6.70
N GLU A 61 -11.60 -5.39 -7.06
CA GLU A 61 -12.05 -5.20 -8.45
C GLU A 61 -11.70 -3.81 -8.99
N PHE A 62 -11.50 -2.86 -8.10
CA PHE A 62 -11.14 -1.49 -8.43
C PHE A 62 -9.63 -1.22 -8.30
N VAL A 63 -8.84 -2.16 -7.77
CA VAL A 63 -7.40 -1.98 -7.61
C VAL A 63 -6.70 -2.13 -8.96
N GLY A 64 -5.97 -1.09 -9.36
CA GLY A 64 -5.19 -1.07 -10.59
C GLY A 64 -3.68 -1.11 -10.35
N HIS A 65 -3.24 -0.71 -9.17
CA HIS A 65 -1.83 -0.71 -8.77
C HIS A 65 -1.71 -0.84 -7.25
N ILE A 66 -0.60 -1.42 -6.79
CA ILE A 66 -0.32 -1.62 -5.36
C ILE A 66 1.03 -1.00 -5.04
N HIS A 67 1.12 -0.28 -3.91
CA HIS A 67 2.39 0.18 -3.36
C HIS A 67 2.68 -0.44 -2.00
N THR A 68 3.98 -0.58 -1.71
CA THR A 68 4.51 -1.06 -0.42
C THR A 68 5.52 -0.10 0.14
N ALA A 69 5.54 0.07 1.46
CA ALA A 69 6.61 0.70 2.21
C ALA A 69 6.56 0.24 3.68
N GLY A 70 7.66 0.32 4.39
CA GLY A 70 7.71 0.00 5.82
C GLY A 70 7.00 1.06 6.67
N ASN A 71 6.13 0.65 7.56
CA ASN A 71 5.47 1.52 8.53
C ASN A 71 5.93 1.17 9.96
N PRO A 72 6.38 2.13 10.76
CA PRO A 72 6.43 3.58 10.52
C PRO A 72 7.59 4.02 9.60
N GLY A 73 7.53 5.27 9.15
CA GLY A 73 8.66 5.98 8.54
C GLY A 73 8.77 5.89 7.02
N ARG A 74 7.90 5.11 6.35
CA ARG A 74 7.94 4.89 4.89
C ARG A 74 9.29 4.37 4.41
N ALA A 75 9.92 3.54 5.25
CA ALA A 75 11.26 3.01 5.03
C ALA A 75 11.25 1.59 4.43
N GLU A 76 12.34 0.86 4.61
CA GLU A 76 12.51 -0.52 4.15
C GLU A 76 11.42 -1.45 4.69
N LEU A 77 11.19 -2.55 3.98
CA LEU A 77 10.36 -3.66 4.43
C LEU A 77 11.19 -4.64 5.29
N ASP A 78 11.84 -4.12 6.32
CA ASP A 78 12.71 -4.87 7.23
C ASP A 78 11.97 -5.34 8.51
N ASP A 79 12.70 -5.83 9.49
CA ASP A 79 12.16 -6.28 10.78
C ASP A 79 11.83 -5.15 11.77
N GLN A 80 12.08 -3.89 11.38
CA GLN A 80 11.78 -2.70 12.18
C GLN A 80 10.41 -2.10 11.84
N GLN A 81 9.71 -2.65 10.85
CA GLN A 81 8.39 -2.18 10.42
C GLN A 81 7.27 -3.15 10.86
N GLU A 82 6.03 -2.69 10.92
CA GLU A 82 4.91 -3.42 11.53
C GLU A 82 4.02 -4.18 10.54
N ILE A 83 4.15 -3.97 9.21
CA ILE A 83 3.28 -4.61 8.21
C ILE A 83 3.77 -6.02 7.92
N ASN A 84 2.94 -7.01 8.18
CA ASN A 84 3.26 -8.40 7.83
C ASN A 84 2.95 -8.68 6.36
N TYR A 85 3.92 -8.43 5.48
CA TYR A 85 3.76 -8.51 4.02
C TYR A 85 3.41 -9.89 3.46
N PRO A 86 4.04 -11.01 3.87
CA PRO A 86 3.79 -12.31 3.22
C PRO A 86 2.32 -12.76 3.18
N PRO A 87 1.53 -12.70 4.26
CA PRO A 87 0.11 -13.06 4.18
C PRO A 87 -0.72 -12.08 3.33
N ILE A 88 -0.34 -10.81 3.29
CA ILE A 88 -1.00 -9.80 2.45
C ILE A 88 -0.74 -10.11 0.97
N MET A 89 0.51 -10.40 0.60
CA MET A 89 0.89 -10.73 -0.77
C MET A 89 0.21 -12.03 -1.24
N ARG A 90 0.11 -13.06 -0.38
CA ARG A 90 -0.67 -14.25 -0.70
C ARG A 90 -2.13 -13.94 -0.97
N ALA A 91 -2.77 -13.13 -0.14
CA ALA A 91 -4.16 -12.74 -0.36
C ALA A 91 -4.36 -11.97 -1.68
N ILE A 92 -3.39 -11.15 -2.07
CA ILE A 92 -3.38 -10.45 -3.35
C ILE A 92 -3.23 -11.44 -4.51
N ALA A 93 -2.24 -12.35 -4.45
CA ALA A 93 -2.00 -13.34 -5.49
C ALA A 93 -3.20 -14.29 -5.67
N GLU A 94 -3.76 -14.80 -4.57
CA GLU A 94 -4.93 -15.68 -4.58
C GLU A 94 -6.21 -14.99 -5.09
N SER A 95 -6.28 -13.67 -5.06
CA SER A 95 -7.40 -12.91 -5.62
C SER A 95 -7.43 -12.88 -7.14
N GLY A 96 -6.37 -13.36 -7.81
CA GLY A 96 -6.21 -13.27 -9.25
C GLY A 96 -5.72 -11.89 -9.76
N TYR A 97 -5.14 -11.07 -8.89
CA TYR A 97 -4.54 -9.80 -9.29
C TYR A 97 -3.38 -10.01 -10.27
N THR A 98 -3.42 -9.34 -11.41
CA THR A 98 -2.43 -9.47 -12.49
C THR A 98 -1.64 -8.17 -12.74
N GLY A 99 -1.85 -7.15 -11.91
CA GLY A 99 -1.14 -5.88 -12.02
C GLY A 99 0.24 -5.91 -11.34
N PHE A 100 0.82 -4.74 -11.19
CA PHE A 100 2.14 -4.59 -10.59
C PHE A 100 2.06 -4.19 -9.11
N VAL A 101 3.06 -4.66 -8.35
CA VAL A 101 3.34 -4.19 -7.00
C VAL A 101 4.61 -3.35 -7.04
N GLY A 102 4.49 -2.05 -6.77
CA GLY A 102 5.61 -1.11 -6.74
C GLY A 102 6.11 -0.91 -5.30
N HIS A 103 7.42 -0.93 -5.12
CA HIS A 103 8.05 -0.59 -3.84
C HIS A 103 8.33 0.92 -3.79
N GLU A 104 7.57 1.63 -2.95
CA GLU A 104 7.65 3.10 -2.83
C GLU A 104 8.14 3.52 -1.44
N PHE A 105 9.25 2.96 -1.00
CA PHE A 105 9.86 3.31 0.28
C PHE A 105 11.09 4.24 0.13
N ILE A 106 11.45 4.91 1.22
CA ILE A 106 12.63 5.78 1.31
C ILE A 106 13.72 5.00 2.05
N PRO A 107 14.69 4.40 1.35
CA PRO A 107 15.69 3.56 1.99
C PRO A 107 16.61 4.36 2.91
N ARG A 108 16.79 3.87 4.13
CA ARG A 108 17.73 4.37 5.14
C ARG A 108 19.11 3.73 5.00
N ALA A 109 19.13 2.46 4.57
CA ALA A 109 20.35 1.72 4.38
C ALA A 109 21.24 2.30 3.27
N ALA A 110 22.56 2.15 3.38
CA ALA A 110 23.52 2.64 2.39
C ALA A 110 23.41 1.90 1.06
N ASP A 111 23.20 0.58 1.08
CA ASP A 111 22.98 -0.24 -0.11
C ASP A 111 21.51 -0.31 -0.47
N LYS A 112 21.07 0.65 -1.26
CA LYS A 112 19.67 0.78 -1.72
C LYS A 112 19.24 -0.36 -2.64
N VAL A 113 20.19 -0.94 -3.39
CA VAL A 113 19.89 -2.03 -4.33
C VAL A 113 19.63 -3.32 -3.57
N ALA A 114 20.46 -3.62 -2.57
CA ALA A 114 20.24 -4.76 -1.68
C ALA A 114 18.88 -4.63 -0.97
N THR A 115 18.56 -3.46 -0.43
CA THR A 115 17.29 -3.17 0.23
C THR A 115 16.08 -3.42 -0.68
N LEU A 116 16.17 -2.99 -1.94
CA LEU A 116 15.12 -3.26 -2.93
C LEU A 116 15.00 -4.76 -3.22
N ALA A 117 16.10 -5.47 -3.37
CA ALA A 117 16.11 -6.92 -3.59
C ALA A 117 15.49 -7.68 -2.39
N ASP A 118 15.70 -7.21 -1.16
CA ASP A 118 15.07 -7.77 0.04
C ASP A 118 13.56 -7.55 0.02
N ALA A 119 13.10 -6.36 -0.35
CA ALA A 119 11.67 -6.06 -0.47
C ALA A 119 11.00 -6.94 -1.54
N VAL A 120 11.64 -7.13 -2.70
CA VAL A 120 11.16 -8.05 -3.74
C VAL A 120 11.03 -9.47 -3.19
N ARG A 121 12.09 -10.00 -2.54
CA ARG A 121 12.05 -11.36 -1.95
C ARG A 121 10.96 -11.54 -0.89
N LEU A 122 10.72 -10.51 -0.07
CA LEU A 122 9.69 -10.56 0.97
C LEU A 122 8.27 -10.63 0.36
N CYS A 123 8.08 -10.00 -0.77
CA CYS A 123 6.78 -9.90 -1.45
C CYS A 123 6.55 -10.99 -2.51
N ASP A 124 7.56 -11.78 -2.84
CA ASP A 124 7.48 -12.91 -3.78
C ASP A 124 6.98 -14.16 -3.04
N VAL A 125 5.71 -14.55 -3.24
CA VAL A 125 4.99 -15.58 -2.47
C VAL A 125 4.38 -16.66 -3.37
#